data_1dbba4b2240c1ce0134af8f18d86645a
#
_entry.id   1dbba4b2240c1ce0134af8f18d86645a
#
_cell.length_a   1.000
_cell.length_b   1.000
_cell.length_c   1.000
_cell.angle_alpha   90.00
_cell.angle_beta   90.00
_cell.angle_gamma   90.00
#
_symmetry.space_group_name_H-M   'P 1'
#
loop_
_entity.id
_entity.type
_entity.pdbx_description
1 polymer ?
#
loop_
_entity_poly.entity_id
_entity_poly.type
_entity_poly.pdbx_seq_one_letter_code
_entity_poly.pdbx_strand_id
1 'polypeptide(L)'
;MKRRNFIKRASLTGLGLAVVPTIISCETEDKKDKKAIATATPVLPIVVATWRFHNATKAAWEVLEKGGESIDAIEAGCRIEEADLKNTTVGNGATPDRDGNVTLDASIMSKEGDYGAVVCMENIVHPISVARKVMEETPHVLLAGKGAEQFAVSQGFKRKNLLTKERKKAWEEWKVKSEYKPIINIENHDTIGMLAIDKNGDISGGVTTSGLAYKMAGRVGDSAIIGSGLFIDNTVGGATATGMGEEVLKTVGSFLIVELMRQGSTPQEACEEAVKRIVTSNPNYKNFQVGYVALNKQGEYGSYCIHSGFGISKYQEGKQTYVESGSYVES
;
A
#
# COMPACT_ATOMS: atom_id res chain seq x y z
N MET A 1 -11.93 23.21 -16.98
CA MET A 1 -10.97 23.74 -17.99
C MET A 1 -9.83 22.74 -18.13
N LYS A 2 -9.76 22.04 -19.25
CA LYS A 2 -8.80 20.93 -19.48
C LYS A 2 -7.38 21.46 -19.67
N ARG A 3 -6.41 20.97 -18.88
CA ARG A 3 -4.97 21.34 -18.85
C ARG A 3 -4.14 20.91 -20.09
N ARG A 4 -4.72 20.70 -21.26
CA ARG A 4 -4.02 20.08 -22.41
C ARG A 4 -3.47 21.03 -23.49
N ASN A 5 -3.39 22.35 -23.30
CA ASN A 5 -3.02 23.30 -24.38
C ASN A 5 -1.85 24.27 -24.08
N PHE A 6 -0.88 23.91 -23.24
CA PHE A 6 0.22 24.87 -22.95
C PHE A 6 1.60 24.55 -23.58
N ILE A 7 1.79 23.43 -24.23
CA ILE A 7 3.08 23.10 -24.83
C ILE A 7 2.94 22.82 -26.33
N LYS A 8 2.72 23.87 -27.12
CA LYS A 8 3.00 23.89 -28.56
C LYS A 8 3.33 25.32 -28.96
N ARG A 9 4.57 25.76 -28.79
CA ARG A 9 5.23 26.84 -29.54
C ARG A 9 6.61 27.13 -28.95
N ALA A 10 7.62 26.40 -29.39
CA ALA A 10 9.00 26.85 -29.48
C ALA A 10 9.75 25.88 -30.38
N SER A 11 9.77 26.15 -31.65
CA SER A 11 10.67 25.52 -32.60
C SER A 11 11.13 26.56 -33.58
N LEU A 12 12.37 26.43 -33.97
CA LEU A 12 13.16 27.06 -35.05
C LEU A 12 13.83 28.37 -34.71
N THR A 13 15.12 28.26 -34.47
CA THR A 13 16.19 28.83 -35.33
C THR A 13 17.56 28.51 -34.76
N GLY A 14 18.52 28.05 -35.60
CA GLY A 14 19.93 27.88 -35.20
C GLY A 14 20.70 26.93 -36.13
N LEU A 15 21.33 27.52 -37.16
CA LEU A 15 22.19 26.88 -38.14
C LEU A 15 23.39 26.15 -37.54
N GLY A 16 23.80 25.15 -38.25
CA GLY A 16 24.86 24.20 -38.20
C GLY A 16 26.29 24.59 -37.89
N LEU A 17 26.98 23.57 -37.43
CA LEU A 17 28.41 23.32 -37.64
C LEU A 17 28.61 21.80 -37.50
N ALA A 18 28.99 21.17 -38.61
CA ALA A 18 29.30 19.75 -38.66
C ALA A 18 30.70 19.53 -38.04
N VAL A 19 30.74 18.79 -36.95
CA VAL A 19 31.96 18.18 -36.44
C VAL A 19 31.78 16.67 -36.57
N VAL A 20 32.64 16.06 -37.39
CA VAL A 20 32.71 14.60 -37.58
C VAL A 20 33.49 14.04 -36.37
N PRO A 21 32.90 13.19 -35.57
CA PRO A 21 33.68 12.42 -34.58
C PRO A 21 34.14 11.10 -35.21
N THR A 22 35.41 10.87 -35.11
CA THR A 22 36.11 9.61 -35.41
C THR A 22 35.52 8.49 -34.58
N ILE A 23 35.00 7.47 -35.23
CA ILE A 23 34.49 6.27 -34.60
C ILE A 23 35.67 5.45 -34.09
N ILE A 24 35.87 5.44 -32.77
CA ILE A 24 36.69 4.42 -32.11
C ILE A 24 35.76 3.23 -31.86
N SER A 25 35.99 2.16 -32.63
CA SER A 25 35.38 0.85 -32.43
C SER A 25 35.81 0.33 -31.04
N CYS A 26 34.91 0.27 -30.12
CA CYS A 26 35.06 -0.54 -28.91
C CYS A 26 34.39 -1.88 -29.16
N GLU A 27 35.17 -2.93 -29.01
CA GLU A 27 34.77 -4.32 -29.18
C GLU A 27 33.60 -4.67 -28.30
N THR A 28 32.67 -5.40 -28.88
CA THR A 28 31.47 -5.90 -28.25
C THR A 28 31.82 -6.98 -27.25
N GLU A 29 31.63 -6.71 -25.98
CA GLU A 29 31.53 -7.73 -24.96
C GLU A 29 30.18 -8.49 -25.11
N ASP A 30 30.28 -9.80 -24.97
CA ASP A 30 29.26 -10.81 -25.14
C ASP A 30 27.91 -10.42 -24.55
N LYS A 31 26.92 -10.23 -25.41
CA LYS A 31 25.51 -10.40 -25.03
C LYS A 31 25.28 -11.85 -24.62
N LYS A 32 25.34 -12.13 -23.32
CA LYS A 32 24.73 -13.34 -22.79
C LYS A 32 23.26 -13.32 -23.21
N ASP A 33 22.91 -14.22 -24.10
CA ASP A 33 21.53 -14.50 -24.47
C ASP A 33 20.71 -14.71 -23.19
N LYS A 34 19.93 -13.69 -22.80
CA LYS A 34 18.85 -13.88 -21.86
C LYS A 34 17.86 -14.79 -22.58
N LYS A 35 17.95 -16.09 -22.28
CA LYS A 35 16.98 -17.10 -22.67
C LYS A 35 15.61 -16.54 -22.34
N ALA A 36 14.79 -16.26 -23.33
CA ALA A 36 13.40 -15.86 -23.12
C ALA A 36 12.74 -17.00 -22.33
N ILE A 37 12.54 -16.76 -21.06
CA ILE A 37 11.72 -17.65 -20.22
C ILE A 37 10.33 -17.53 -20.84
N ALA A 38 9.80 -18.61 -21.38
CA ALA A 38 8.44 -18.68 -21.85
C ALA A 38 7.55 -18.29 -20.65
N THR A 39 7.02 -17.06 -20.67
CA THR A 39 6.13 -16.57 -19.63
C THR A 39 4.84 -17.37 -19.71
N ALA A 40 4.58 -18.19 -18.68
CA ALA A 40 3.29 -18.85 -18.54
C ALA A 40 2.19 -17.78 -18.63
N THR A 41 1.08 -18.12 -19.26
CA THR A 41 -0.08 -17.21 -19.33
C THR A 41 -0.47 -16.82 -17.89
N PRO A 42 -0.62 -15.50 -17.58
CA PRO A 42 -1.02 -15.07 -16.24
C PRO A 42 -2.31 -15.74 -15.81
N VAL A 43 -2.32 -16.26 -14.58
CA VAL A 43 -3.54 -16.82 -13.99
C VAL A 43 -4.25 -15.67 -13.28
N LEU A 44 -5.27 -15.10 -13.93
CA LEU A 44 -6.04 -13.97 -13.44
C LEU A 44 -7.53 -14.32 -13.33
N PRO A 45 -8.28 -13.67 -12.45
CA PRO A 45 -7.85 -12.61 -11.53
C PRO A 45 -7.09 -13.13 -10.30
N ILE A 46 -6.43 -12.21 -9.60
CA ILE A 46 -5.73 -12.49 -8.33
C ILE A 46 -5.92 -11.33 -7.36
N VAL A 47 -6.01 -11.63 -6.07
CA VAL A 47 -5.92 -10.66 -4.98
C VAL A 47 -4.95 -11.14 -3.91
N VAL A 48 -4.13 -10.22 -3.40
CA VAL A 48 -3.23 -10.45 -2.28
C VAL A 48 -3.41 -9.35 -1.23
N ALA A 49 -3.24 -9.71 0.04
CA ALA A 49 -3.29 -8.76 1.15
C ALA A 49 -2.19 -9.11 2.16
N THR A 50 -1.70 -8.09 2.88
CA THR A 50 -0.83 -8.29 4.04
C THR A 50 -1.55 -9.14 5.09
N TRP A 51 -0.78 -9.91 5.88
CA TRP A 51 -1.25 -10.69 7.03
C TRP A 51 -2.36 -11.71 6.70
N ARG A 52 -3.11 -12.16 7.73
CA ARG A 52 -4.19 -13.15 7.61
C ARG A 52 -5.57 -12.54 7.35
N PHE A 53 -5.64 -11.47 6.56
CA PHE A 53 -6.91 -10.82 6.23
C PHE A 53 -7.74 -11.63 5.20
N HIS A 54 -8.10 -12.85 5.59
CA HIS A 54 -8.82 -13.78 4.74
C HIS A 54 -10.22 -13.30 4.32
N ASN A 55 -10.91 -12.61 5.23
CA ASN A 55 -12.23 -12.06 4.91
C ASN A 55 -12.16 -10.95 3.87
N ALA A 56 -11.11 -10.13 3.93
CA ALA A 56 -10.88 -9.06 2.96
C ALA A 56 -10.58 -9.62 1.56
N THR A 57 -9.65 -10.57 1.46
CA THR A 57 -9.34 -11.19 0.14
C THR A 57 -10.50 -11.97 -0.43
N LYS A 58 -11.35 -12.58 0.43
CA LYS A 58 -12.60 -13.23 0.00
C LYS A 58 -13.59 -12.21 -0.57
N ALA A 59 -13.85 -11.11 0.14
CA ALA A 59 -14.77 -10.08 -0.33
C ALA A 59 -14.29 -9.44 -1.65
N ALA A 60 -12.99 -9.19 -1.78
CA ALA A 60 -12.40 -8.72 -3.03
C ALA A 60 -12.56 -9.75 -4.16
N TRP A 61 -12.34 -11.03 -3.88
CA TRP A 61 -12.54 -12.09 -4.86
C TRP A 61 -13.98 -12.17 -5.37
N GLU A 62 -14.97 -12.04 -4.50
CA GLU A 62 -16.38 -12.06 -4.88
C GLU A 62 -16.75 -10.97 -5.91
N VAL A 63 -16.04 -9.84 -5.90
CA VAL A 63 -16.15 -8.79 -6.93
C VAL A 63 -15.47 -9.22 -8.22
N LEU A 64 -14.22 -9.69 -8.14
CA LEU A 64 -13.43 -10.09 -9.32
C LEU A 64 -14.04 -11.28 -10.06
N GLU A 65 -14.57 -12.26 -9.32
CA GLU A 65 -15.21 -13.46 -9.89
C GLU A 65 -16.41 -13.11 -10.77
N LYS A 66 -17.18 -12.10 -10.37
CA LYS A 66 -18.33 -11.56 -11.11
C LYS A 66 -17.93 -10.66 -12.28
N GLY A 67 -16.62 -10.44 -12.50
CA GLY A 67 -16.09 -9.57 -13.55
C GLY A 67 -16.03 -8.09 -13.18
N GLY A 68 -16.07 -7.75 -11.89
CA GLY A 68 -15.88 -6.39 -11.40
C GLY A 68 -14.42 -5.92 -11.55
N GLU A 69 -14.23 -4.62 -11.47
CA GLU A 69 -12.90 -3.98 -11.60
C GLU A 69 -12.04 -4.19 -10.35
N SER A 70 -10.73 -4.15 -10.54
CA SER A 70 -9.75 -4.31 -9.46
C SER A 70 -9.94 -3.29 -8.34
N ILE A 71 -10.27 -2.05 -8.66
CA ILE A 71 -10.49 -0.98 -7.67
C ILE A 71 -11.73 -1.23 -6.79
N ASP A 72 -12.81 -1.78 -7.37
CA ASP A 72 -14.02 -2.15 -6.62
C ASP A 72 -13.73 -3.32 -5.67
N ALA A 73 -12.91 -4.26 -6.11
CA ALA A 73 -12.45 -5.38 -5.28
C ALA A 73 -11.62 -4.89 -4.09
N ILE A 74 -10.69 -3.95 -4.31
CA ILE A 74 -9.88 -3.35 -3.24
C ILE A 74 -10.76 -2.65 -2.22
N GLU A 75 -11.68 -1.81 -2.66
CA GLU A 75 -12.60 -1.12 -1.74
C GLU A 75 -13.43 -2.12 -0.93
N ALA A 76 -14.04 -3.10 -1.60
CA ALA A 76 -14.85 -4.12 -0.94
C ALA A 76 -14.07 -4.89 0.13
N GLY A 77 -12.83 -5.30 -0.17
CA GLY A 77 -11.97 -6.03 0.75
C GLY A 77 -11.57 -5.19 1.96
N CYS A 78 -11.06 -3.98 1.76
CA CYS A 78 -10.66 -3.08 2.85
C CYS A 78 -11.83 -2.75 3.80
N ARG A 79 -13.02 -2.52 3.27
CA ARG A 79 -14.22 -2.22 4.06
C ARG A 79 -14.61 -3.32 5.06
N ILE A 80 -14.32 -4.58 4.76
CA ILE A 80 -14.59 -5.69 5.68
C ILE A 80 -13.78 -5.52 6.97
N GLU A 81 -12.50 -5.24 6.85
CA GLU A 81 -11.62 -5.05 8.01
C GLU A 81 -11.91 -3.74 8.75
N GLU A 82 -12.24 -2.68 8.03
CA GLU A 82 -12.64 -1.40 8.64
C GLU A 82 -13.92 -1.50 9.47
N ALA A 83 -14.82 -2.42 9.15
CA ALA A 83 -16.07 -2.65 9.88
C ALA A 83 -15.92 -3.61 11.06
N ASP A 84 -14.87 -4.44 11.10
CA ASP A 84 -14.70 -5.47 12.12
C ASP A 84 -14.29 -4.86 13.47
N LEU A 85 -15.19 -4.96 14.46
CA LEU A 85 -14.94 -4.49 15.83
C LEU A 85 -13.86 -5.27 16.57
N LYS A 86 -13.48 -6.45 16.09
CA LYS A 86 -12.41 -7.26 16.67
C LYS A 86 -11.03 -6.83 16.18
N ASN A 87 -10.99 -6.19 15.01
CA ASN A 87 -9.75 -5.65 14.48
C ASN A 87 -9.28 -4.45 15.33
N THR A 88 -8.06 -4.53 15.84
CA THR A 88 -7.52 -3.54 16.79
C THR A 88 -6.61 -2.51 16.15
N THR A 89 -6.33 -2.67 14.87
CA THR A 89 -5.34 -1.89 14.12
C THR A 89 -5.91 -1.23 12.86
N VAL A 90 -7.17 -1.59 12.50
CA VAL A 90 -7.88 -1.04 11.34
C VAL A 90 -9.29 -0.64 11.74
N GLY A 91 -9.73 0.54 11.34
CA GLY A 91 -11.15 0.92 11.36
C GLY A 91 -11.82 1.02 12.73
N ASN A 92 -13.03 0.48 12.80
CA ASN A 92 -14.02 0.73 13.86
C ASN A 92 -13.73 0.01 15.22
N GLY A 93 -12.77 -0.88 15.30
CA GLY A 93 -12.35 -1.56 16.55
C GLY A 93 -10.99 -1.11 17.05
N ALA A 94 -10.41 -0.14 16.38
CA ALA A 94 -9.01 0.22 16.50
C ALA A 94 -8.64 0.85 17.85
N THR A 95 -7.38 0.67 18.20
CA THR A 95 -6.76 1.32 19.36
C THR A 95 -6.62 2.82 19.11
N PRO A 96 -7.03 3.68 20.07
CA PRO A 96 -6.95 5.13 19.91
C PRO A 96 -5.51 5.65 19.97
N ASP A 97 -5.35 6.95 19.65
CA ASP A 97 -4.16 7.71 19.96
C ASP A 97 -4.02 7.97 21.48
N ARG A 98 -2.96 8.67 21.90
CA ARG A 98 -2.72 8.98 23.31
C ARG A 98 -3.79 9.83 23.98
N ASP A 99 -4.55 10.58 23.18
CA ASP A 99 -5.60 11.49 23.65
C ASP A 99 -6.99 10.83 23.64
N GLY A 100 -7.07 9.56 23.20
CA GLY A 100 -8.27 8.77 23.22
C GLY A 100 -9.10 8.86 21.92
N ASN A 101 -8.55 9.41 20.85
CA ASN A 101 -9.23 9.53 19.57
C ASN A 101 -8.82 8.38 18.61
N VAL A 102 -9.79 7.72 17.99
CA VAL A 102 -9.51 6.78 16.91
C VAL A 102 -9.39 7.57 15.62
N THR A 103 -8.15 7.69 15.13
CA THR A 103 -7.83 8.37 13.86
C THR A 103 -7.42 7.36 12.82
N LEU A 104 -7.96 7.53 11.60
CA LEU A 104 -7.82 6.59 10.49
C LEU A 104 -7.10 7.23 9.31
N ASP A 105 -6.23 6.43 8.69
CA ASP A 105 -5.48 6.77 7.49
C ASP A 105 -5.80 5.74 6.41
N ALA A 106 -6.03 6.18 5.16
CA ALA A 106 -6.24 5.28 4.03
C ALA A 106 -5.78 5.91 2.72
N SER A 107 -5.39 5.06 1.79
CA SER A 107 -5.18 5.43 0.39
C SER A 107 -5.68 4.34 -0.55
N ILE A 108 -6.11 4.75 -1.73
CA ILE A 108 -6.49 3.87 -2.83
C ILE A 108 -5.92 4.43 -4.13
N MET A 109 -5.42 3.55 -4.99
CA MET A 109 -4.80 3.95 -6.27
C MET A 109 -5.34 3.09 -7.40
N SER A 110 -5.77 3.75 -8.49
CA SER A 110 -6.38 3.13 -9.66
C SER A 110 -5.35 2.71 -10.70
N LYS A 111 -5.80 1.95 -11.67
CA LYS A 111 -5.04 1.53 -12.87
C LYS A 111 -4.56 2.70 -13.73
N GLU A 112 -5.25 3.83 -13.69
CA GLU A 112 -4.88 5.05 -14.41
C GLU A 112 -3.73 5.82 -13.74
N GLY A 113 -3.34 5.41 -12.51
CA GLY A 113 -2.37 6.12 -11.70
C GLY A 113 -2.98 7.26 -10.88
N ASP A 114 -4.29 7.45 -10.95
CA ASP A 114 -5.00 8.35 -10.07
C ASP A 114 -5.11 7.76 -8.67
N TYR A 115 -5.07 8.61 -7.64
CA TYR A 115 -5.21 8.16 -6.27
C TYR A 115 -5.95 9.16 -5.39
N GLY A 116 -6.51 8.62 -4.31
CA GLY A 116 -7.07 9.40 -3.24
C GLY A 116 -6.60 8.88 -1.88
N ALA A 117 -6.50 9.80 -0.91
CA ALA A 117 -6.07 9.49 0.43
C ALA A 117 -6.76 10.35 1.49
N VAL A 118 -6.86 9.80 2.69
CA VAL A 118 -7.29 10.53 3.90
C VAL A 118 -6.34 10.23 5.03
N VAL A 119 -6.05 11.24 5.85
CA VAL A 119 -5.18 11.12 7.03
C VAL A 119 -5.84 11.74 8.26
N CYS A 120 -5.58 11.13 9.42
CA CYS A 120 -6.11 11.57 10.72
C CYS A 120 -7.62 11.82 10.68
N MET A 121 -8.37 11.05 9.90
CA MET A 121 -9.82 11.18 9.82
C MET A 121 -10.47 10.49 11.00
N GLU A 122 -11.42 11.14 11.63
CA GLU A 122 -12.19 10.63 12.76
C GLU A 122 -13.65 10.32 12.36
N ASN A 123 -14.33 9.55 13.19
CA ASN A 123 -15.79 9.39 13.16
C ASN A 123 -16.41 8.81 11.87
N ILE A 124 -15.62 8.28 10.95
CA ILE A 124 -16.11 7.64 9.72
C ILE A 124 -15.58 6.21 9.66
N VAL A 125 -16.48 5.23 9.48
CA VAL A 125 -16.13 3.80 9.55
C VAL A 125 -15.26 3.34 8.38
N HIS A 126 -15.48 3.91 7.18
CA HIS A 126 -14.83 3.45 5.95
C HIS A 126 -13.91 4.52 5.31
N PRO A 127 -12.71 4.74 5.87
CA PRO A 127 -11.75 5.69 5.30
C PRO A 127 -11.34 5.34 3.86
N ILE A 128 -11.26 4.05 3.48
CA ILE A 128 -10.92 3.66 2.11
C ILE A 128 -11.94 4.18 1.08
N SER A 129 -13.24 4.14 1.42
CA SER A 129 -14.29 4.67 0.55
C SER A 129 -14.26 6.19 0.46
N VAL A 130 -13.89 6.88 1.54
CA VAL A 130 -13.69 8.33 1.51
C VAL A 130 -12.47 8.69 0.67
N ALA A 131 -11.36 7.95 0.80
CA ALA A 131 -10.18 8.11 -0.05
C ALA A 131 -10.54 7.95 -1.53
N ARG A 132 -11.34 6.93 -1.88
CA ARG A 132 -11.85 6.76 -3.25
C ARG A 132 -12.67 7.97 -3.72
N LYS A 133 -13.55 8.52 -2.89
CA LYS A 133 -14.33 9.72 -3.21
C LYS A 133 -13.45 10.96 -3.37
N VAL A 134 -12.36 11.08 -2.62
CA VAL A 134 -11.38 12.16 -2.85
C VAL A 134 -10.82 12.08 -4.26
N MET A 135 -10.43 10.89 -4.73
CA MET A 135 -9.92 10.65 -6.07
C MET A 135 -10.96 10.95 -7.15
N GLU A 136 -12.19 10.45 -6.99
CA GLU A 136 -13.22 10.49 -8.03
C GLU A 136 -13.93 11.84 -8.13
N GLU A 137 -14.17 12.51 -6.98
CA GLU A 137 -15.09 13.66 -6.89
C GLU A 137 -14.38 15.00 -6.65
N THR A 138 -13.03 15.02 -6.54
CA THR A 138 -12.29 16.25 -6.27
C THR A 138 -11.05 16.38 -7.17
N PRO A 139 -10.53 17.61 -7.35
CA PRO A 139 -9.23 17.81 -8.01
C PRO A 139 -8.04 17.52 -7.06
N HIS A 140 -8.31 17.15 -5.83
CA HIS A 140 -7.31 16.87 -4.79
C HIS A 140 -7.02 15.38 -4.69
N VAL A 141 -5.90 15.06 -4.09
CA VAL A 141 -5.46 13.67 -3.90
C VAL A 141 -5.39 13.26 -2.43
N LEU A 142 -5.39 14.21 -1.50
CA LEU A 142 -5.30 13.93 -0.07
C LEU A 142 -6.05 14.98 0.75
N LEU A 143 -6.88 14.51 1.67
CA LEU A 143 -7.56 15.35 2.67
C LEU A 143 -7.20 14.90 4.09
N ALA A 144 -7.17 15.86 5.04
CA ALA A 144 -6.72 15.61 6.40
C ALA A 144 -7.77 15.99 7.47
N GLY A 145 -7.84 15.22 8.55
CA GLY A 145 -8.54 15.51 9.80
C GLY A 145 -9.98 15.96 9.60
N LYS A 146 -10.36 17.07 10.21
CA LYS A 146 -11.72 17.61 10.13
C LYS A 146 -12.18 17.93 8.71
N GLY A 147 -11.27 18.32 7.82
CA GLY A 147 -11.58 18.57 6.42
C GLY A 147 -12.00 17.29 5.70
N ALA A 148 -11.28 16.18 5.94
CA ALA A 148 -11.63 14.87 5.41
C ALA A 148 -12.98 14.37 5.96
N GLU A 149 -13.25 14.55 7.26
CA GLU A 149 -14.53 14.19 7.86
C GLU A 149 -15.70 15.03 7.29
N GLN A 150 -15.53 16.35 7.12
CA GLN A 150 -16.54 17.22 6.53
C GLN A 150 -16.85 16.82 5.08
N PHE A 151 -15.82 16.53 4.29
CA PHE A 151 -15.97 16.02 2.93
C PHE A 151 -16.73 14.67 2.94
N ALA A 152 -16.34 13.72 3.80
CA ALA A 152 -17.03 12.45 3.92
C ALA A 152 -18.54 12.64 4.21
N VAL A 153 -18.89 13.53 5.15
CA VAL A 153 -20.30 13.82 5.46
C VAL A 153 -21.02 14.42 4.24
N SER A 154 -20.39 15.32 3.48
CA SER A 154 -20.96 15.88 2.24
C SER A 154 -21.20 14.83 1.16
N GLN A 155 -20.42 13.72 1.19
CA GLN A 155 -20.57 12.56 0.31
C GLN A 155 -21.56 11.51 0.86
N GLY A 156 -22.27 11.81 1.95
CA GLY A 156 -23.32 10.94 2.53
C GLY A 156 -22.83 9.93 3.57
N PHE A 157 -21.56 9.94 3.96
CA PHE A 157 -21.06 9.10 5.05
C PHE A 157 -21.61 9.58 6.40
N LYS A 158 -21.97 8.63 7.26
CA LYS A 158 -22.52 8.93 8.58
C LYS A 158 -21.40 8.94 9.63
N ARG A 159 -21.46 9.95 10.53
CA ARG A 159 -20.59 9.98 11.70
C ARG A 159 -20.93 8.87 12.67
N LYS A 160 -19.90 8.26 13.23
CA LYS A 160 -19.98 7.26 14.29
C LYS A 160 -18.77 7.39 15.22
N ASN A 161 -18.99 7.34 16.51
CA ASN A 161 -17.87 7.22 17.46
C ASN A 161 -17.24 5.82 17.28
N LEU A 162 -15.94 5.79 16.94
CA LEU A 162 -15.19 4.56 16.66
C LEU A 162 -14.56 3.96 17.91
N LEU A 163 -14.45 4.73 19.02
CA LEU A 163 -13.88 4.26 20.28
C LEU A 163 -14.86 3.32 20.99
N THR A 164 -14.58 2.02 20.95
CA THR A 164 -15.38 1.03 21.67
C THR A 164 -15.17 1.11 23.19
N LYS A 165 -16.08 0.52 23.96
CA LYS A 165 -15.95 0.49 25.44
C LYS A 165 -14.69 -0.25 25.88
N GLU A 166 -14.35 -1.33 25.19
CA GLU A 166 -13.17 -2.17 25.43
C GLU A 166 -11.90 -1.37 25.17
N ARG A 167 -11.84 -0.65 24.03
CA ARG A 167 -10.67 0.19 23.68
C ARG A 167 -10.52 1.37 24.60
N LYS A 168 -11.62 1.98 25.02
CA LYS A 168 -11.60 3.05 26.01
C LYS A 168 -11.00 2.58 27.34
N LYS A 169 -11.44 1.41 27.85
CA LYS A 169 -10.90 0.83 29.08
C LYS A 169 -9.40 0.54 28.93
N ALA A 170 -8.97 -0.10 27.85
CA ALA A 170 -7.56 -0.38 27.61
C ALA A 170 -6.71 0.89 27.50
N TRP A 171 -7.23 1.97 26.91
CA TRP A 171 -6.59 3.28 26.84
C TRP A 171 -6.48 3.92 28.22
N GLU A 172 -7.53 3.88 29.06
CA GLU A 172 -7.51 4.39 30.42
C GLU A 172 -6.46 3.66 31.29
N GLU A 173 -6.34 2.34 31.15
CA GLU A 173 -5.31 1.53 31.82
C GLU A 173 -3.89 1.87 31.32
N TRP A 174 -3.72 2.08 30.01
CA TRP A 174 -2.45 2.49 29.41
C TRP A 174 -2.01 3.87 29.93
N LYS A 175 -2.91 4.85 30.05
CA LYS A 175 -2.60 6.21 30.55
C LYS A 175 -1.96 6.22 31.94
N VAL A 176 -2.31 5.29 32.80
CA VAL A 176 -1.73 5.18 34.15
C VAL A 176 -0.23 4.86 34.08
N LYS A 177 0.18 4.04 33.08
CA LYS A 177 1.57 3.64 32.88
C LYS A 177 2.38 4.62 32.06
N SER A 178 1.73 5.37 31.16
CA SER A 178 2.24 6.41 30.22
C SER A 178 3.56 6.11 29.53
N GLU A 179 3.97 4.87 29.41
CA GLU A 179 5.16 4.48 28.68
C GLU A 179 4.80 4.20 27.21
N TYR A 180 5.15 5.14 26.33
CA TYR A 180 5.11 4.87 24.91
C TYR A 180 6.37 4.11 24.51
N LYS A 181 6.22 2.79 24.31
CA LYS A 181 7.23 1.95 23.67
C LYS A 181 6.59 1.36 22.42
N PRO A 182 7.14 1.64 21.22
CA PRO A 182 6.72 0.91 20.04
C PRO A 182 6.99 -0.58 20.30
N ILE A 183 5.94 -1.38 20.30
CA ILE A 183 6.06 -2.83 20.44
C ILE A 183 6.27 -3.37 19.03
N ILE A 184 7.25 -4.28 18.88
CA ILE A 184 7.34 -5.10 17.65
C ILE A 184 6.04 -5.86 17.55
N ASN A 185 5.20 -5.48 16.60
CA ASN A 185 3.86 -6.05 16.51
C ASN A 185 3.88 -7.22 15.53
N ILE A 186 4.33 -8.36 15.99
CA ILE A 186 4.35 -9.60 15.20
C ILE A 186 2.98 -10.30 15.26
N GLU A 187 2.22 -10.09 16.33
CA GLU A 187 0.98 -10.82 16.58
C GLU A 187 -0.30 -10.01 16.32
N ASN A 188 -0.22 -8.69 16.32
CA ASN A 188 -1.35 -7.81 16.05
C ASN A 188 -1.14 -7.12 14.71
N HIS A 189 -1.89 -7.49 13.72
CA HIS A 189 -1.84 -7.01 12.35
C HIS A 189 -2.04 -5.49 12.29
N ASP A 190 -1.00 -4.75 11.87
CA ASP A 190 -0.98 -3.29 12.00
C ASP A 190 -1.73 -2.56 10.89
N THR A 191 -1.68 -3.09 9.67
CA THR A 191 -2.17 -2.40 8.49
C THR A 191 -2.61 -3.42 7.46
N ILE A 192 -3.81 -3.24 6.90
CA ILE A 192 -4.18 -3.97 5.69
C ILE A 192 -3.73 -3.19 4.46
N GLY A 193 -2.85 -3.81 3.67
CA GLY A 193 -2.54 -3.40 2.31
C GLY A 193 -2.99 -4.49 1.35
N MET A 194 -3.67 -4.11 0.27
CA MET A 194 -4.22 -5.03 -0.72
C MET A 194 -3.82 -4.62 -2.14
N LEU A 195 -3.54 -5.61 -2.97
CA LEU A 195 -3.34 -5.48 -4.41
C LEU A 195 -4.24 -6.46 -5.12
N ALA A 196 -4.88 -6.04 -6.21
CA ALA A 196 -5.74 -6.90 -7.02
C ALA A 196 -5.51 -6.66 -8.51
N ILE A 197 -5.49 -7.75 -9.28
CA ILE A 197 -5.54 -7.71 -10.75
C ILE A 197 -6.85 -8.37 -11.18
N ASP A 198 -7.62 -7.67 -11.99
CA ASP A 198 -8.89 -8.19 -12.53
C ASP A 198 -8.70 -9.06 -13.78
N LYS A 199 -9.79 -9.52 -14.36
CA LYS A 199 -9.79 -10.35 -15.57
C LYS A 199 -9.24 -9.65 -16.81
N ASN A 200 -9.25 -8.30 -16.82
CA ASN A 200 -8.69 -7.50 -17.91
C ASN A 200 -7.18 -7.32 -17.77
N GLY A 201 -6.61 -7.76 -16.66
CA GLY A 201 -5.22 -7.55 -16.33
C GLY A 201 -4.94 -6.17 -15.71
N ASP A 202 -5.97 -5.42 -15.31
CA ASP A 202 -5.82 -4.11 -14.67
C ASP A 202 -5.56 -4.26 -13.17
N ILE A 203 -4.53 -3.56 -12.67
CA ILE A 203 -4.14 -3.59 -11.26
C ILE A 203 -4.59 -2.32 -10.52
N SER A 204 -5.09 -2.51 -9.31
CA SER A 204 -5.36 -1.45 -8.33
C SER A 204 -4.88 -1.88 -6.95
N GLY A 205 -4.73 -0.94 -6.04
CA GLY A 205 -4.34 -1.22 -4.68
C GLY A 205 -4.95 -0.26 -3.67
N GLY A 206 -4.95 -0.66 -2.41
CA GLY A 206 -5.43 0.16 -1.31
C GLY A 206 -4.81 -0.24 0.01
N VAL A 207 -4.69 0.73 0.90
CA VAL A 207 -4.17 0.55 2.25
C VAL A 207 -5.07 1.28 3.23
N THR A 208 -5.36 0.66 4.37
CA THR A 208 -6.14 1.30 5.44
C THR A 208 -5.64 0.85 6.81
N THR A 209 -5.62 1.77 7.76
CA THR A 209 -5.06 1.56 9.11
C THR A 209 -5.60 2.58 10.11
N SER A 210 -5.48 2.26 11.39
CA SER A 210 -5.55 3.26 12.48
C SER A 210 -4.17 3.71 12.96
N GLY A 211 -3.09 3.22 12.34
CA GLY A 211 -1.71 3.49 12.75
C GLY A 211 -1.31 2.80 14.05
N LEU A 212 -0.23 3.28 14.66
CA LEU A 212 0.30 2.72 15.91
C LEU A 212 -0.62 2.96 17.10
N ALA A 213 -0.71 1.96 17.99
CA ALA A 213 -1.47 2.07 19.23
C ALA A 213 -0.92 3.22 20.10
N TYR A 214 -1.81 4.06 20.61
CA TYR A 214 -1.49 5.19 21.50
C TYR A 214 -0.48 6.17 20.90
N LYS A 215 -0.46 6.29 19.57
CA LYS A 215 0.37 7.24 18.83
C LYS A 215 0.17 8.68 19.29
N MET A 216 1.10 9.56 19.01
CA MET A 216 0.88 11.00 19.22
C MET A 216 -0.30 11.47 18.38
N ALA A 217 -1.11 12.39 18.93
CA ALA A 217 -2.17 13.03 18.16
C ALA A 217 -1.57 13.69 16.90
N GLY A 218 -2.19 13.42 15.74
CA GLY A 218 -1.69 13.94 14.47
C GLY A 218 -0.57 13.10 13.83
N ARG A 219 -0.09 12.01 14.44
CA ARG A 219 0.87 11.10 13.77
C ARG A 219 0.22 10.40 12.61
N VAL A 220 0.85 10.49 11.45
CA VAL A 220 0.54 9.78 10.22
C VAL A 220 1.69 8.83 9.90
N GLY A 221 1.37 7.59 9.50
CA GLY A 221 2.33 6.61 8.98
C GLY A 221 2.44 6.67 7.45
N ASP A 222 2.86 5.55 6.88
CA ASP A 222 3.07 5.37 5.45
C ASP A 222 1.79 5.15 4.65
N SER A 223 0.74 4.61 5.27
CA SER A 223 -0.43 4.01 4.60
C SER A 223 -1.19 4.97 3.67
N ALA A 224 -1.24 6.26 4.00
CA ALA A 224 -1.91 7.27 3.17
C ALA A 224 -0.96 8.00 2.21
N ILE A 225 0.34 7.66 2.23
CA ILE A 225 1.37 8.35 1.44
C ILE A 225 1.77 7.48 0.26
N ILE A 226 1.30 7.88 -0.93
CA ILE A 226 1.59 7.16 -2.17
C ILE A 226 3.10 7.18 -2.45
N GLY A 227 3.60 6.03 -2.87
CA GLY A 227 5.03 5.74 -3.00
C GLY A 227 5.61 5.06 -1.75
N SER A 228 5.05 5.32 -0.58
CA SER A 228 5.50 4.72 0.69
C SER A 228 4.68 3.49 1.06
N GLY A 229 3.44 3.65 1.53
CA GLY A 229 2.57 2.54 1.92
C GLY A 229 1.93 1.81 0.74
N LEU A 230 1.75 2.50 -0.38
CA LEU A 230 1.14 1.98 -1.60
C LEU A 230 1.76 2.63 -2.83
N PHE A 231 1.98 1.84 -3.88
CA PHE A 231 2.25 2.37 -5.22
C PHE A 231 1.77 1.41 -6.30
N ILE A 232 1.10 1.94 -7.33
CA ILE A 232 0.59 1.18 -8.49
C ILE A 232 1.10 1.82 -9.77
N ASP A 233 1.56 0.98 -10.68
CA ASP A 233 1.77 1.30 -12.10
C ASP A 233 1.19 0.18 -12.95
N ASN A 234 0.12 0.47 -13.68
CA ASN A 234 -0.60 -0.55 -14.46
C ASN A 234 0.25 -1.16 -15.61
N THR A 235 1.42 -0.64 -15.88
CA THR A 235 2.37 -1.22 -16.86
C THR A 235 3.37 -2.18 -16.24
N VAL A 236 3.51 -2.16 -14.90
CA VAL A 236 4.53 -2.91 -14.16
C VAL A 236 3.90 -3.83 -13.12
N GLY A 237 3.10 -3.24 -12.22
CA GLY A 237 2.54 -3.94 -11.07
C GLY A 237 2.25 -2.99 -9.92
N GLY A 238 2.22 -3.52 -8.71
CA GLY A 238 1.97 -2.73 -7.50
C GLY A 238 2.72 -3.28 -6.30
N ALA A 239 2.86 -2.44 -5.28
CA ALA A 239 3.43 -2.82 -3.99
C ALA A 239 2.70 -2.12 -2.84
N THR A 240 2.67 -2.77 -1.69
CA THR A 240 2.13 -2.23 -0.44
C THR A 240 2.99 -2.63 0.75
N ALA A 241 2.95 -1.80 1.80
CA ALA A 241 3.73 -1.97 3.02
C ALA A 241 2.87 -2.13 4.26
N THR A 242 3.47 -2.65 5.32
CA THR A 242 2.92 -2.73 6.68
C THR A 242 4.04 -2.63 7.71
N GLY A 243 3.70 -2.29 8.96
CA GLY A 243 4.62 -2.22 10.08
C GLY A 243 5.03 -0.80 10.46
N MET A 244 6.32 -0.55 10.72
CA MET A 244 6.81 0.75 11.17
C MET A 244 6.81 1.77 10.04
N GLY A 245 5.72 2.54 9.96
CA GLY A 245 5.47 3.50 8.89
C GLY A 245 6.57 4.54 8.71
N GLU A 246 7.21 4.99 9.78
CA GLU A 246 8.32 5.94 9.74
C GLU A 246 9.51 5.42 8.91
N GLU A 247 9.80 4.11 8.98
CA GLU A 247 10.89 3.52 8.23
C GLU A 247 10.53 3.27 6.76
N VAL A 248 9.27 2.93 6.51
CA VAL A 248 8.73 2.83 5.14
C VAL A 248 8.75 4.20 4.45
N LEU A 249 8.33 5.27 5.15
CA LEU A 249 8.35 6.64 4.63
C LEU A 249 9.75 7.10 4.22
N LYS A 250 10.77 6.82 5.03
CA LYS A 250 12.16 7.22 4.77
C LYS A 250 12.73 6.62 3.47
N THR A 251 12.26 5.45 3.09
CA THR A 251 12.78 4.71 1.93
C THR A 251 11.87 4.78 0.69
N VAL A 252 10.63 5.32 0.84
CA VAL A 252 9.63 5.34 -0.23
C VAL A 252 9.45 3.94 -0.84
N GLY A 253 9.28 2.95 0.04
CA GLY A 253 9.55 1.54 -0.28
C GLY A 253 8.65 0.93 -1.35
N SER A 254 7.35 1.28 -1.39
CA SER A 254 6.44 0.72 -2.40
C SER A 254 6.75 1.24 -3.81
N PHE A 255 7.10 2.53 -3.97
CA PHE A 255 7.59 3.07 -5.23
C PHE A 255 8.90 2.40 -5.66
N LEU A 256 9.84 2.26 -4.72
CA LEU A 256 11.11 1.58 -4.98
C LEU A 256 10.90 0.16 -5.54
N ILE A 257 10.00 -0.62 -4.92
CA ILE A 257 9.71 -2.00 -5.34
C ILE A 257 9.18 -2.03 -6.78
N VAL A 258 8.22 -1.15 -7.12
CA VAL A 258 7.69 -1.07 -8.48
C VAL A 258 8.77 -0.65 -9.48
N GLU A 259 9.67 0.27 -9.13
CA GLU A 259 10.79 0.66 -9.99
C GLU A 259 11.83 -0.46 -10.16
N LEU A 260 12.10 -1.26 -9.13
CA LEU A 260 12.94 -2.45 -9.25
C LEU A 260 12.30 -3.50 -10.17
N MET A 261 10.98 -3.72 -10.05
CA MET A 261 10.25 -4.59 -10.99
C MET A 261 10.29 -4.04 -12.43
N ARG A 262 10.20 -2.73 -12.63
CA ARG A 262 10.35 -2.08 -13.95
C ARG A 262 11.74 -2.35 -14.56
N GLN A 263 12.76 -2.43 -13.71
CA GLN A 263 14.15 -2.74 -14.13
C GLN A 263 14.41 -4.24 -14.30
N GLY A 264 13.39 -5.10 -14.10
CA GLY A 264 13.43 -6.53 -14.37
C GLY A 264 13.64 -7.42 -13.15
N SER A 265 13.60 -6.88 -11.92
CA SER A 265 13.53 -7.71 -10.71
C SER A 265 12.19 -8.43 -10.61
N THR A 266 12.18 -9.63 -10.06
CA THR A 266 10.95 -10.30 -9.64
C THR A 266 10.32 -9.56 -8.46
N PRO A 267 9.00 -9.73 -8.18
CA PRO A 267 8.37 -9.17 -7.00
C PRO A 267 9.07 -9.56 -5.69
N GLN A 268 9.59 -10.79 -5.61
CA GLN A 268 10.31 -11.29 -4.44
C GLN A 268 11.64 -10.54 -4.24
N GLU A 269 12.49 -10.48 -5.26
CA GLU A 269 13.77 -9.77 -5.21
C GLU A 269 13.60 -8.28 -4.90
N ALA A 270 12.54 -7.65 -5.42
CA ALA A 270 12.23 -6.26 -5.17
C ALA A 270 11.85 -6.01 -3.69
N CYS A 271 11.04 -6.89 -3.09
CA CYS A 271 10.71 -6.82 -1.67
C CYS A 271 11.95 -7.04 -0.78
N GLU A 272 12.81 -7.99 -1.11
CA GLU A 272 14.06 -8.26 -0.39
C GLU A 272 15.00 -7.06 -0.39
N GLU A 273 15.19 -6.42 -1.55
CA GLU A 273 16.03 -5.22 -1.66
C GLU A 273 15.43 -4.04 -0.88
N ALA A 274 14.11 -3.84 -0.89
CA ALA A 274 13.45 -2.79 -0.13
C ALA A 274 13.66 -2.95 1.39
N VAL A 275 13.49 -4.15 1.92
CA VAL A 275 13.76 -4.47 3.33
C VAL A 275 15.23 -4.28 3.67
N LYS A 276 16.14 -4.75 2.81
CA LYS A 276 17.60 -4.60 2.98
C LYS A 276 18.01 -3.14 3.09
N ARG A 277 17.39 -2.22 2.32
CA ARG A 277 17.68 -0.78 2.42
C ARG A 277 17.28 -0.21 3.78
N ILE A 278 16.15 -0.62 4.34
CA ILE A 278 15.75 -0.21 5.69
C ILE A 278 16.76 -0.72 6.72
N VAL A 279 17.10 -2.00 6.66
CA VAL A 279 18.04 -2.62 7.60
C VAL A 279 19.42 -1.97 7.53
N THR A 280 19.89 -1.66 6.32
CA THR A 280 21.20 -1.02 6.13
C THR A 280 21.24 0.43 6.65
N SER A 281 20.11 1.15 6.53
CA SER A 281 20.02 2.55 6.94
C SER A 281 19.71 2.75 8.42
N ASN A 282 19.13 1.75 9.10
CA ASN A 282 18.74 1.85 10.50
C ASN A 282 19.31 0.70 11.36
N PRO A 283 20.35 0.95 12.19
CA PRO A 283 20.95 -0.08 13.04
C PRO A 283 19.99 -0.65 14.09
N ASN A 284 18.88 0.02 14.37
CA ASN A 284 17.87 -0.44 15.33
C ASN A 284 16.78 -1.31 14.70
N TYR A 285 16.97 -1.81 13.46
CA TYR A 285 15.99 -2.61 12.72
C TYR A 285 15.45 -3.83 13.52
N LYS A 286 16.21 -4.33 14.50
CA LYS A 286 15.77 -5.43 15.38
C LYS A 286 14.60 -5.06 16.30
N ASN A 287 14.29 -3.78 16.45
CA ASN A 287 13.29 -3.28 17.38
C ASN A 287 11.95 -2.94 16.73
N PHE A 288 11.77 -3.22 15.43
CA PHE A 288 10.52 -2.95 14.73
C PHE A 288 10.32 -3.95 13.57
N GLN A 289 9.09 -4.09 13.11
CA GLN A 289 8.74 -4.86 11.94
C GLN A 289 8.42 -3.95 10.75
N VAL A 290 8.86 -4.35 9.56
CA VAL A 290 8.37 -3.85 8.28
C VAL A 290 8.20 -5.05 7.36
N GLY A 291 7.10 -5.11 6.63
CA GLY A 291 6.84 -6.11 5.60
C GLY A 291 6.33 -5.45 4.33
N TYR A 292 6.71 -6.01 3.18
CA TYR A 292 6.23 -5.60 1.87
C TYR A 292 5.56 -6.74 1.14
N VAL A 293 4.57 -6.39 0.32
CA VAL A 293 3.93 -7.29 -0.65
C VAL A 293 3.99 -6.62 -2.01
N ALA A 294 4.36 -7.37 -3.02
CA ALA A 294 4.40 -6.92 -4.41
C ALA A 294 3.65 -7.90 -5.32
N LEU A 295 3.07 -7.36 -6.40
CA LEU A 295 2.34 -8.12 -7.42
C LEU A 295 2.65 -7.51 -8.78
N ASN A 296 3.19 -8.29 -9.74
CA ASN A 296 3.45 -7.82 -11.09
C ASN A 296 2.28 -8.12 -12.05
N LYS A 297 2.35 -7.61 -13.26
CA LYS A 297 1.30 -7.78 -14.30
C LYS A 297 1.12 -9.21 -14.78
N GLN A 298 2.08 -10.09 -14.52
CA GLN A 298 2.02 -11.52 -14.82
C GLN A 298 1.30 -12.32 -13.73
N GLY A 299 0.84 -11.65 -12.65
CA GLY A 299 0.22 -12.32 -11.51
C GLY A 299 1.23 -13.00 -10.58
N GLU A 300 2.52 -12.78 -10.79
CA GLU A 300 3.55 -13.20 -9.84
C GLU A 300 3.56 -12.26 -8.65
N TYR A 301 3.68 -12.80 -7.46
CA TYR A 301 3.74 -12.06 -6.22
C TYR A 301 5.01 -12.37 -5.43
N GLY A 302 5.40 -11.43 -4.59
CA GLY A 302 6.50 -11.60 -3.66
C GLY A 302 6.19 -10.90 -2.35
N SER A 303 6.83 -11.35 -1.28
CA SER A 303 6.74 -10.69 0.02
C SER A 303 7.99 -10.96 0.85
N TYR A 304 8.40 -9.94 1.61
CA TYR A 304 9.55 -10.04 2.51
C TYR A 304 9.41 -9.09 3.69
N CYS A 305 10.04 -9.43 4.81
CA CYS A 305 9.92 -8.65 6.03
C CYS A 305 11.23 -8.65 6.84
N ILE A 306 11.27 -7.84 7.90
CA ILE A 306 12.45 -7.82 8.78
C ILE A 306 12.45 -9.05 9.68
N HIS A 307 11.39 -9.32 10.42
CA HIS A 307 11.28 -10.46 11.36
C HIS A 307 10.28 -11.49 10.84
N SER A 308 10.52 -12.77 11.13
CA SER A 308 9.59 -13.86 10.82
C SER A 308 8.19 -13.64 11.44
N GLY A 309 7.19 -14.37 10.92
CA GLY A 309 5.80 -14.28 11.38
C GLY A 309 4.89 -13.41 10.51
N PHE A 310 5.43 -12.70 9.52
CA PHE A 310 4.66 -12.04 8.49
C PHE A 310 4.32 -12.99 7.35
N GLY A 311 3.23 -12.72 6.65
CA GLY A 311 2.83 -13.42 5.44
C GLY A 311 1.65 -12.76 4.77
N ILE A 312 1.17 -13.35 3.71
CA ILE A 312 0.11 -12.80 2.87
C ILE A 312 -1.09 -13.72 2.77
N SER A 313 -2.28 -13.15 2.79
CA SER A 313 -3.50 -13.80 2.33
C SER A 313 -3.60 -13.64 0.81
N LYS A 314 -3.78 -14.74 0.10
CA LYS A 314 -3.97 -14.75 -1.36
C LYS A 314 -5.28 -15.44 -1.72
N TYR A 315 -6.01 -14.88 -2.69
CA TYR A 315 -7.15 -15.54 -3.31
C TYR A 315 -6.96 -15.56 -4.84
N GLN A 316 -7.02 -16.74 -5.42
CA GLN A 316 -6.81 -16.99 -6.84
C GLN A 316 -7.48 -18.31 -7.22
N GLU A 317 -8.07 -18.42 -8.41
CA GLU A 317 -8.74 -19.65 -8.91
C GLU A 317 -9.79 -20.24 -7.93
N GLY A 318 -10.55 -19.38 -7.27
CA GLY A 318 -11.54 -19.82 -6.28
C GLY A 318 -10.94 -20.36 -4.97
N LYS A 319 -9.62 -20.26 -4.78
CA LYS A 319 -8.91 -20.83 -3.63
C LYS A 319 -8.22 -19.75 -2.81
N GLN A 320 -8.51 -19.78 -1.52
CA GLN A 320 -7.82 -18.95 -0.53
C GLN A 320 -6.63 -19.70 0.08
N THR A 321 -5.50 -19.00 0.17
CA THR A 321 -4.27 -19.54 0.77
C THR A 321 -3.62 -18.47 1.65
N TYR A 322 -2.84 -18.92 2.61
CA TYR A 322 -1.89 -18.08 3.34
C TYR A 322 -0.48 -18.52 2.96
N VAL A 323 0.37 -17.54 2.65
CA VAL A 323 1.76 -17.77 2.28
C VAL A 323 2.65 -17.03 3.27
N GLU A 324 3.48 -17.75 3.99
CA GLU A 324 4.47 -17.14 4.87
C GLU A 324 5.57 -16.46 4.05
N SER A 325 5.98 -15.27 4.49
CA SER A 325 7.03 -14.49 3.85
C SER A 325 8.41 -14.89 4.37
N GLY A 326 9.40 -14.79 3.51
CA GLY A 326 10.79 -14.77 3.95
C GLY A 326 11.09 -13.57 4.85
N SER A 327 12.11 -13.65 5.68
CA SER A 327 12.51 -12.58 6.58
C SER A 327 14.03 -12.37 6.59
N TYR A 328 14.42 -11.11 6.86
CA TYR A 328 15.84 -10.75 6.95
C TYR A 328 16.51 -11.32 8.20
N VAL A 329 15.79 -11.31 9.32
CA VAL A 329 16.22 -11.95 10.56
C VAL A 329 15.63 -13.35 10.59
N GLU A 330 16.46 -14.34 10.43
CA GLU A 330 16.08 -15.74 10.62
C GLU A 330 15.79 -16.00 12.10
N SER A 331 14.73 -16.76 12.40
CA SER A 331 14.31 -17.13 13.76
C SER A 331 15.23 -18.17 14.39
#